data_15dc78b6bf04c2ae5f2c4852eb188ed6
#
_entry.id   15dc78b6bf04c2ae5f2c4852eb188ed6
#
_cell.length_a   1.000
_cell.length_b   1.000
_cell.length_c   1.000
_cell.angle_alpha   90.00
_cell.angle_beta   90.00
_cell.angle_gamma   90.00
#
_symmetry.space_group_name_H-M   'P 1'
#
loop_
_entity.id
_entity.type
_entity.pdbx_description
1 polymer ?
#
loop_
_entity_poly.entity_id
_entity_poly.type
_entity_poly.pdbx_seq_one_letter_code
_entity_poly.pdbx_strand_id
1 'polypeptide(L)'
;MRTLGSLFLLQVQGEETPFAGSGDVIRIVTDTTPINQAVLIILVLFSIASWAIILQKFWSFRASERDTGRFLDAFRRSSKFSEVQAVCPTVGATPLVGVFQAGYAEMNAQFRVANPGAGATATPSANPPTTSTRPILKSLDGVDRALIRAATNEVNKLERRMTFLATTASVTPFIGLFGTVVGIMIAFQRIGATGSSNLAVVAPGISEALIATAAGLFAAIPALVFYNHFTHRVKEFSAAMDDFALEFLNIAERNFT
;
A
#
# COMPACT_ATOMS: atom_id res chain seq x y z
N MET A 1 -45.60 -45.54 -18.63
CA MET A 1 -44.84 -44.27 -18.49
C MET A 1 -43.85 -44.28 -17.31
N ARG A 2 -43.15 -45.39 -17.03
CA ARG A 2 -42.21 -45.49 -15.89
C ARG A 2 -40.77 -45.86 -16.27
N THR A 3 -40.44 -45.96 -17.54
CA THR A 3 -39.13 -46.48 -18.02
C THR A 3 -38.21 -45.39 -18.64
N LEU A 4 -38.67 -44.17 -18.86
CA LEU A 4 -37.85 -43.10 -19.42
C LEU A 4 -37.11 -42.24 -18.36
N GLY A 5 -37.60 -42.27 -17.11
CA GLY A 5 -36.93 -41.51 -16.00
C GLY A 5 -35.69 -42.22 -15.45
N SER A 6 -35.58 -43.53 -15.57
CA SER A 6 -34.44 -44.32 -15.07
C SER A 6 -33.22 -44.27 -16.01
N LEU A 7 -33.44 -44.01 -17.31
CA LEU A 7 -32.36 -43.89 -18.30
C LEU A 7 -31.67 -42.50 -18.22
N PHE A 8 -32.42 -41.47 -17.80
CA PHE A 8 -31.85 -40.11 -17.63
C PHE A 8 -30.99 -39.99 -16.36
N LEU A 9 -31.30 -40.74 -15.31
CA LEU A 9 -30.54 -40.79 -14.07
C LEU A 9 -29.24 -41.60 -14.17
N LEU A 10 -29.14 -42.55 -15.10
CA LEU A 10 -27.92 -43.31 -15.32
C LEU A 10 -26.87 -42.60 -16.19
N GLN A 11 -27.25 -41.54 -16.88
CA GLN A 11 -26.33 -40.76 -17.74
C GLN A 11 -25.64 -39.60 -16.99
N VAL A 12 -26.05 -39.30 -15.75
CA VAL A 12 -25.46 -38.24 -14.89
C VAL A 12 -24.37 -38.79 -13.95
N GLN A 13 -24.14 -40.10 -13.90
CA GLN A 13 -23.16 -40.76 -13.03
C GLN A 13 -21.81 -41.05 -13.74
N GLY A 14 -21.25 -40.11 -14.45
CA GLY A 14 -19.98 -40.34 -15.17
C GLY A 14 -19.16 -39.10 -15.47
N GLU A 15 -19.63 -37.92 -15.10
CA GLU A 15 -18.76 -36.73 -15.17
C GLU A 15 -18.04 -36.57 -13.83
N GLU A 16 -16.88 -37.23 -13.72
CA GLU A 16 -15.84 -36.82 -12.79
C GLU A 16 -15.55 -35.34 -13.11
N THR A 17 -15.91 -34.45 -12.17
CA THR A 17 -15.65 -33.03 -12.30
C THR A 17 -14.14 -32.82 -12.48
N PRO A 18 -13.70 -32.21 -13.57
CA PRO A 18 -12.26 -32.08 -13.88
C PRO A 18 -11.49 -31.13 -12.93
N PHE A 19 -12.10 -30.73 -11.83
CA PHE A 19 -11.53 -29.89 -10.79
C PHE A 19 -11.63 -30.53 -9.40
N ALA A 20 -11.41 -31.82 -9.28
CA ALA A 20 -11.62 -32.56 -8.03
C ALA A 20 -10.36 -32.82 -7.20
N GLY A 21 -9.40 -31.88 -7.12
CA GLY A 21 -8.36 -32.03 -6.11
C GLY A 21 -7.20 -31.07 -6.25
N SER A 22 -6.71 -30.55 -5.12
CA SER A 22 -5.44 -29.77 -5.05
C SER A 22 -4.24 -30.53 -5.64
N GLY A 23 -4.30 -31.85 -5.74
CA GLY A 23 -3.29 -32.71 -6.37
C GLY A 23 -3.24 -32.59 -7.88
N ASP A 24 -4.37 -32.32 -8.54
CA ASP A 24 -4.42 -32.21 -10.01
C ASP A 24 -3.82 -30.87 -10.48
N VAL A 25 -4.02 -29.80 -9.73
CA VAL A 25 -3.39 -28.48 -10.02
C VAL A 25 -1.88 -28.56 -9.90
N ILE A 26 -1.35 -29.28 -8.90
CA ILE A 26 0.09 -29.48 -8.72
C ILE A 26 0.66 -30.31 -9.85
N ARG A 27 -0.02 -31.39 -10.27
CA ARG A 27 0.39 -32.22 -11.42
C ARG A 27 0.41 -31.41 -12.72
N ILE A 28 -0.64 -30.61 -12.97
CA ILE A 28 -0.69 -29.73 -14.15
C ILE A 28 0.51 -28.78 -14.17
N VAL A 29 0.92 -28.25 -13.02
CA VAL A 29 2.09 -27.34 -12.92
C VAL A 29 3.42 -28.09 -13.11
N THR A 30 3.52 -29.36 -12.67
CA THR A 30 4.78 -30.14 -12.78
C THR A 30 4.98 -30.76 -14.14
N ASP A 31 3.91 -31.13 -14.85
CA ASP A 31 3.98 -31.78 -16.17
C ASP A 31 4.01 -30.76 -17.34
N THR A 32 3.96 -29.47 -17.03
CA THR A 32 3.96 -28.34 -18.00
C THR A 32 5.33 -28.15 -18.66
N THR A 33 5.35 -27.57 -19.85
CA THR A 33 6.60 -27.22 -20.53
C THR A 33 7.45 -26.26 -19.66
N PRO A 34 8.81 -26.35 -19.69
CA PRO A 34 9.69 -25.55 -18.81
C PRO A 34 9.43 -24.04 -18.88
N ILE A 35 9.02 -23.54 -20.06
CA ILE A 35 8.71 -22.12 -20.26
C ILE A 35 7.43 -21.73 -19.53
N ASN A 36 6.36 -22.51 -19.67
CA ASN A 36 5.10 -22.26 -18.97
C ASN A 36 5.28 -22.41 -17.45
N GLN A 37 6.07 -23.37 -17.00
CA GLN A 37 6.42 -23.52 -15.60
C GLN A 37 7.12 -22.27 -15.04
N ALA A 38 8.09 -21.72 -15.77
CA ALA A 38 8.75 -20.47 -15.38
C ALA A 38 7.75 -19.30 -15.28
N VAL A 39 6.84 -19.17 -16.25
CA VAL A 39 5.78 -18.15 -16.24
C VAL A 39 4.90 -18.30 -14.98
N LEU A 40 4.43 -19.52 -14.68
CA LEU A 40 3.61 -19.76 -13.51
C LEU A 40 4.34 -19.44 -12.20
N ILE A 41 5.61 -19.83 -12.08
CA ILE A 41 6.44 -19.51 -10.90
C ILE A 41 6.54 -17.99 -10.71
N ILE A 42 6.82 -17.24 -11.77
CA ILE A 42 6.90 -15.79 -11.74
C ILE A 42 5.57 -15.19 -11.27
N LEU A 43 4.45 -15.64 -11.82
CA LEU A 43 3.11 -15.16 -11.44
C LEU A 43 2.78 -15.45 -9.97
N VAL A 44 3.14 -16.64 -9.47
CA VAL A 44 2.96 -17.00 -8.06
C VAL A 44 3.81 -16.10 -7.16
N LEU A 45 5.06 -15.83 -7.52
CA LEU A 45 5.91 -14.90 -6.76
C LEU A 45 5.33 -13.49 -6.72
N PHE A 46 4.85 -12.96 -7.85
CA PHE A 46 4.16 -11.67 -7.89
C PHE A 46 2.90 -11.67 -7.03
N SER A 47 2.11 -12.74 -7.07
CA SER A 47 0.91 -12.90 -6.25
C SER A 47 1.24 -12.88 -4.75
N ILE A 48 2.19 -13.71 -4.30
CA ILE A 48 2.61 -13.77 -2.89
C ILE A 48 3.14 -12.42 -2.41
N ALA A 49 4.01 -11.78 -3.20
CA ALA A 49 4.56 -10.46 -2.85
C ALA A 49 3.46 -9.39 -2.77
N SER A 50 2.48 -9.41 -3.69
CA SER A 50 1.34 -8.50 -3.67
C SER A 50 0.48 -8.69 -2.44
N TRP A 51 0.14 -9.92 -2.07
CA TRP A 51 -0.63 -10.21 -0.87
C TRP A 51 0.11 -9.79 0.41
N ALA A 52 1.42 -10.01 0.48
CA ALA A 52 2.24 -9.55 1.61
C ALA A 52 2.18 -8.02 1.77
N ILE A 53 2.29 -7.28 0.66
CA ILE A 53 2.19 -5.81 0.67
C ILE A 53 0.77 -5.35 1.03
N ILE A 54 -0.26 -5.99 0.47
CA ILE A 54 -1.67 -5.68 0.75
C ILE A 54 -1.96 -5.81 2.24
N LEU A 55 -1.62 -6.95 2.85
CA LEU A 55 -1.85 -7.19 4.27
C LEU A 55 -1.09 -6.20 5.14
N GLN A 56 0.21 -5.98 4.85
CA GLN A 56 1.02 -5.00 5.59
C GLN A 56 0.42 -3.60 5.51
N LYS A 57 0.03 -3.14 4.33
CA LYS A 57 -0.56 -1.80 4.12
C LYS A 57 -1.91 -1.67 4.77
N PHE A 58 -2.76 -2.67 4.64
CA PHE A 58 -4.09 -2.67 5.24
C PHE A 58 -4.03 -2.45 6.75
N TRP A 59 -3.14 -3.17 7.43
CA TRP A 59 -2.98 -3.02 8.88
C TRP A 59 -2.33 -1.69 9.25
N SER A 60 -1.35 -1.23 8.46
CA SER A 60 -0.69 0.06 8.67
C SER A 60 -1.66 1.23 8.54
N PHE A 61 -2.48 1.27 7.48
CA PHE A 61 -3.47 2.33 7.28
C PHE A 61 -4.52 2.33 8.39
N ARG A 62 -5.02 1.15 8.78
CA ARG A 62 -6.01 1.03 9.86
C ARG A 62 -5.46 1.49 11.22
N ALA A 63 -4.20 1.18 11.51
CA ALA A 63 -3.53 1.67 12.70
C ALA A 63 -3.36 3.19 12.65
N SER A 64 -2.83 3.73 11.53
CA SER A 64 -2.64 5.17 11.34
C SER A 64 -3.94 5.97 11.46
N GLU A 65 -5.04 5.47 10.93
CA GLU A 65 -6.36 6.13 11.01
C GLU A 65 -6.84 6.25 12.45
N ARG A 66 -6.78 5.15 13.20
CA ARG A 66 -7.17 5.14 14.61
C ARG A 66 -6.32 6.09 15.45
N ASP A 67 -5.02 6.07 15.23
CA ASP A 67 -4.07 6.85 16.01
C ASP A 67 -4.10 8.34 15.59
N THR A 68 -4.41 8.65 14.34
CA THR A 68 -4.68 10.02 13.86
C THR A 68 -5.87 10.66 14.59
N GLY A 69 -6.97 9.92 14.78
CA GLY A 69 -8.11 10.42 15.54
C GLY A 69 -7.74 10.78 16.98
N ARG A 70 -6.96 9.91 17.64
CA ARG A 70 -6.48 10.17 19.01
C ARG A 70 -5.55 11.38 19.10
N PHE A 71 -4.69 11.55 18.08
CA PHE A 71 -3.80 12.70 18.00
C PHE A 71 -4.57 14.01 17.85
N LEU A 72 -5.53 14.07 16.93
CA LEU A 72 -6.37 15.27 16.72
C LEU A 72 -7.18 15.63 17.96
N ASP A 73 -7.74 14.64 18.67
CA ASP A 73 -8.44 14.88 19.93
C ASP A 73 -7.50 15.47 20.99
N ALA A 74 -6.28 14.95 21.11
CA ALA A 74 -5.28 15.46 22.03
C ALA A 74 -4.84 16.88 21.63
N PHE A 75 -4.59 17.13 20.34
CA PHE A 75 -4.19 18.43 19.81
C PHE A 75 -5.25 19.51 20.09
N ARG A 76 -6.52 19.22 19.83
CA ARG A 76 -7.63 20.18 20.05
C ARG A 76 -7.96 20.45 21.49
N ARG A 77 -7.64 19.52 22.40
CA ARG A 77 -7.83 19.71 23.86
C ARG A 77 -6.67 20.43 24.53
N SER A 78 -5.49 20.41 23.95
CA SER A 78 -4.28 20.98 24.52
C SER A 78 -4.23 22.49 24.28
N SER A 79 -3.85 23.23 25.31
CA SER A 79 -3.66 24.70 25.23
C SER A 79 -2.28 25.09 24.72
N LYS A 80 -1.30 24.19 24.80
CA LYS A 80 0.11 24.45 24.49
C LYS A 80 0.71 23.37 23.59
N PHE A 81 1.48 23.76 22.60
CA PHE A 81 2.18 22.83 21.73
C PHE A 81 3.14 21.86 22.47
N SER A 82 3.70 22.30 23.62
CA SER A 82 4.55 21.44 24.45
C SER A 82 3.79 20.26 25.08
N GLU A 83 2.52 20.44 25.40
CA GLU A 83 1.65 19.37 25.92
C GLU A 83 1.38 18.34 24.81
N VAL A 84 1.09 18.82 23.59
CA VAL A 84 0.90 17.94 22.42
C VAL A 84 2.18 17.14 22.12
N GLN A 85 3.34 17.79 22.18
CA GLN A 85 4.63 17.13 21.99
C GLN A 85 4.87 16.00 23.00
N ALA A 86 4.43 16.16 24.25
CA ALA A 86 4.54 15.14 25.28
C ALA A 86 3.64 13.92 25.00
N VAL A 87 2.54 14.10 24.30
CA VAL A 87 1.59 13.04 23.94
C VAL A 87 2.04 12.27 22.66
N CYS A 88 2.80 12.89 21.76
CA CYS A 88 3.24 12.28 20.50
C CYS A 88 3.83 10.86 20.66
N PRO A 89 4.70 10.55 21.63
CA PRO A 89 5.25 9.21 21.80
C PRO A 89 4.20 8.14 22.17
N THR A 90 3.09 8.54 22.76
CA THR A 90 2.02 7.63 23.24
C THR A 90 1.01 7.28 22.17
N VAL A 91 0.87 8.14 21.15
CA VAL A 91 -0.12 7.98 20.06
C VAL A 91 0.41 7.13 18.90
N GLY A 92 1.72 6.91 18.84
CA GLY A 92 2.34 6.15 17.74
C GLY A 92 2.76 7.04 16.56
N ALA A 93 3.42 6.43 15.59
CA ALA A 93 3.95 7.11 14.41
C ALA A 93 2.86 7.29 13.35
N THR A 94 2.06 8.36 13.44
CA THR A 94 1.08 8.72 12.42
C THR A 94 1.60 9.84 11.51
N PRO A 95 1.08 9.98 10.27
CA PRO A 95 1.45 11.07 9.38
C PRO A 95 1.28 12.46 10.01
N LEU A 96 0.20 12.69 10.73
CA LEU A 96 -0.07 13.97 11.39
C LEU A 96 0.92 14.29 12.50
N VAL A 97 1.35 13.27 13.26
CA VAL A 97 2.41 13.43 14.27
C VAL A 97 3.72 13.86 13.59
N GLY A 98 4.04 13.28 12.44
CA GLY A 98 5.23 13.67 11.67
C GLY A 98 5.19 15.13 11.21
N VAL A 99 4.04 15.59 10.71
CA VAL A 99 3.82 16.99 10.32
C VAL A 99 3.89 17.92 11.53
N PHE A 100 3.23 17.58 12.64
CA PHE A 100 3.28 18.35 13.88
C PHE A 100 4.71 18.51 14.40
N GLN A 101 5.48 17.42 14.47
CA GLN A 101 6.85 17.45 14.97
C GLN A 101 7.76 18.33 14.12
N ALA A 102 7.59 18.33 12.80
CA ALA A 102 8.35 19.18 11.91
C ALA A 102 8.02 20.67 12.11
N GLY A 103 6.74 21.02 12.18
CA GLY A 103 6.30 22.39 12.46
C GLY A 103 6.76 22.89 13.84
N TYR A 104 6.63 22.04 14.87
CA TYR A 104 7.07 22.36 16.22
C TYR A 104 8.60 22.51 16.32
N ALA A 105 9.37 21.67 15.63
CA ALA A 105 10.83 21.77 15.58
C ALA A 105 11.28 23.09 14.92
N GLU A 106 10.67 23.47 13.80
CA GLU A 106 10.97 24.73 13.11
C GLU A 106 10.61 25.94 13.99
N MET A 107 9.44 25.91 14.61
CA MET A 107 9.03 26.97 15.53
C MET A 107 10.01 27.12 16.70
N ASN A 108 10.46 26.03 17.33
CA ASN A 108 11.47 26.07 18.38
C ASN A 108 12.84 26.54 17.89
N ALA A 109 13.24 26.20 16.66
CA ALA A 109 14.46 26.68 16.05
C ALA A 109 14.43 28.21 15.90
N GLN A 110 13.31 28.78 15.45
CA GLN A 110 13.14 30.25 15.34
C GLN A 110 13.18 30.94 16.71
N PHE A 111 12.56 30.34 17.74
CA PHE A 111 12.63 30.88 19.11
C PHE A 111 14.06 30.88 19.67
N ARG A 112 14.85 29.86 19.40
CA ARG A 112 16.28 29.85 19.81
C ARG A 112 17.12 30.90 19.12
N VAL A 113 16.85 31.16 17.83
CA VAL A 113 17.55 32.22 17.07
C VAL A 113 17.13 33.61 17.55
N ALA A 114 15.85 33.79 17.91
CA ALA A 114 15.33 35.05 18.45
C ALA A 114 15.85 35.36 19.87
N ASN A 115 16.14 34.32 20.68
CA ASN A 115 16.62 34.43 22.06
C ASN A 115 17.92 33.64 22.28
N PRO A 116 19.08 34.09 21.79
CA PRO A 116 20.34 33.34 21.89
C PRO A 116 20.87 33.15 23.31
N GLY A 117 20.30 33.81 24.31
CA GLY A 117 20.69 33.71 25.73
C GLY A 117 19.92 32.70 26.56
N ALA A 118 18.87 32.09 26.05
CA ALA A 118 18.01 31.15 26.85
C ALA A 118 18.56 29.73 26.97
N GLY A 119 19.68 29.40 26.29
CA GLY A 119 20.27 28.04 26.28
C GLY A 119 21.71 27.96 26.81
N ALA A 120 22.36 29.02 27.22
CA ALA A 120 23.68 29.01 27.82
C ALA A 120 23.54 28.97 29.35
N THR A 121 24.13 27.99 29.98
CA THR A 121 24.32 27.80 31.43
C THR A 121 24.32 29.12 32.21
N ALA A 122 23.34 29.25 33.09
CA ALA A 122 23.19 30.34 34.03
C ALA A 122 24.48 30.49 34.89
N THR A 123 25.36 31.42 34.55
CA THR A 123 26.17 32.08 35.56
C THR A 123 25.27 33.04 36.34
N PRO A 124 25.27 33.01 37.67
CA PRO A 124 24.41 33.88 38.47
C PRO A 124 24.96 35.31 38.39
N SER A 125 24.48 36.13 37.45
CA SER A 125 24.65 37.54 37.44
C SER A 125 23.40 38.21 37.98
N ALA A 126 23.58 38.90 39.09
CA ALA A 126 22.57 39.57 39.85
C ALA A 126 22.00 40.80 39.12
N ASN A 127 21.04 40.59 38.26
CA ASN A 127 20.00 41.55 37.91
C ASN A 127 18.84 40.77 37.24
N PRO A 128 17.59 40.87 37.74
CA PRO A 128 16.45 40.22 37.05
C PRO A 128 16.18 41.00 35.76
N PRO A 129 16.19 40.36 34.58
CA PRO A 129 15.67 41.00 33.39
C PRO A 129 14.14 41.04 33.49
N THR A 130 13.63 42.17 33.89
CA THR A 130 12.22 42.58 33.82
C THR A 130 11.86 42.87 32.37
N THR A 131 11.67 41.82 31.59
CA THR A 131 10.79 41.84 30.39
C THR A 131 10.47 40.38 30.08
N SER A 132 9.29 39.94 30.45
CA SER A 132 8.65 38.76 29.88
C SER A 132 8.36 39.05 28.40
N THR A 133 9.37 39.01 27.57
CA THR A 133 9.22 39.17 26.12
C THR A 133 8.50 37.89 25.64
N ARG A 134 7.23 38.03 25.27
CA ARG A 134 6.49 36.97 24.58
C ARG A 134 7.39 36.51 23.41
N PRO A 135 7.59 35.20 23.25
CA PRO A 135 8.34 34.72 22.12
C PRO A 135 7.60 35.09 20.83
N ILE A 136 8.20 35.95 20.01
CA ILE A 136 7.67 36.42 18.74
C ILE A 136 8.25 35.53 17.64
N LEU A 137 7.38 34.89 16.83
CA LEU A 137 7.80 34.16 15.64
C LEU A 137 8.33 35.14 14.58
N LYS A 138 9.55 34.91 14.12
CA LYS A 138 10.21 35.77 13.12
C LYS A 138 9.57 35.65 11.73
N SER A 139 9.01 34.50 11.39
CA SER A 139 8.34 34.23 10.11
C SER A 139 7.47 32.99 10.18
N LEU A 140 6.17 33.14 9.95
CA LEU A 140 5.22 32.03 9.74
C LEU A 140 5.55 31.27 8.45
N ASP A 141 6.09 31.92 7.42
CA ASP A 141 6.47 31.29 6.16
C ASP A 141 7.50 30.16 6.34
N GLY A 142 8.40 30.28 7.33
CA GLY A 142 9.37 29.23 7.65
C GLY A 142 8.68 27.97 8.18
N VAL A 143 7.71 28.17 9.07
CA VAL A 143 6.91 27.09 9.65
C VAL A 143 6.02 26.44 8.59
N ASP A 144 5.37 27.25 7.74
CA ASP A 144 4.53 26.75 6.64
C ASP A 144 5.32 25.86 5.69
N ARG A 145 6.50 26.32 5.22
CA ARG A 145 7.37 25.49 4.37
C ARG A 145 7.82 24.20 5.05
N ALA A 146 8.03 24.21 6.37
CA ALA A 146 8.40 23.01 7.11
C ALA A 146 7.23 22.02 7.18
N LEU A 147 5.99 22.48 7.40
CA LEU A 147 4.77 21.67 7.40
C LEU A 147 4.52 21.04 6.04
N ILE A 148 4.57 21.84 4.94
CA ILE A 148 4.37 21.35 3.57
C ILE A 148 5.42 20.27 3.21
N ARG A 149 6.69 20.52 3.53
CA ARG A 149 7.76 19.53 3.30
C ARG A 149 7.53 18.26 4.09
N ALA A 150 7.09 18.38 5.34
CA ALA A 150 6.80 17.22 6.17
C ALA A 150 5.60 16.42 5.64
N ALA A 151 4.51 17.10 5.24
CA ALA A 151 3.35 16.47 4.63
C ALA A 151 3.74 15.68 3.35
N THR A 152 4.53 16.30 2.47
CA THR A 152 5.04 15.62 1.26
C THR A 152 5.88 14.38 1.62
N ASN A 153 6.74 14.46 2.63
CA ASN A 153 7.55 13.33 3.08
C ASN A 153 6.67 12.19 3.65
N GLU A 154 5.64 12.53 4.40
CA GLU A 154 4.71 11.51 4.94
C GLU A 154 3.88 10.86 3.82
N VAL A 155 3.41 11.61 2.82
CA VAL A 155 2.76 11.05 1.61
C VAL A 155 3.70 10.05 0.92
N ASN A 156 4.96 10.41 0.69
CA ASN A 156 5.95 9.52 0.07
C ASN A 156 6.16 8.22 0.88
N LYS A 157 6.12 8.30 2.22
CA LYS A 157 6.17 7.10 3.09
C LYS A 157 4.92 6.23 2.94
N LEU A 158 3.75 6.85 2.85
CA LEU A 158 2.49 6.15 2.64
C LEU A 158 2.44 5.47 1.27
N GLU A 159 2.96 6.08 0.22
CA GLU A 159 3.00 5.53 -1.15
C GLU A 159 4.06 4.45 -1.34
N ARG A 160 5.03 4.37 -0.47
CA ARG A 160 6.11 3.38 -0.56
C ARG A 160 5.56 1.97 -0.70
N ARG A 161 6.07 1.20 -1.66
CA ARG A 161 5.65 -0.15 -2.06
C ARG A 161 4.32 -0.23 -2.83
N MET A 162 3.55 0.85 -2.94
CA MET A 162 2.32 0.82 -3.75
C MET A 162 2.64 0.70 -5.24
N THR A 163 3.77 1.24 -5.68
CA THR A 163 4.27 1.10 -7.05
C THR A 163 4.40 -0.38 -7.48
N PHE A 164 4.77 -1.27 -6.55
CA PHE A 164 4.82 -2.71 -6.84
C PHE A 164 3.43 -3.27 -7.17
N LEU A 165 2.39 -2.86 -6.44
CA LEU A 165 1.00 -3.29 -6.72
C LEU A 165 0.54 -2.77 -8.09
N ALA A 166 0.85 -1.51 -8.42
CA ALA A 166 0.56 -0.95 -9.73
C ALA A 166 1.25 -1.73 -10.85
N THR A 167 2.54 -2.05 -10.67
CA THR A 167 3.30 -2.85 -11.62
C THR A 167 2.73 -4.27 -11.76
N THR A 168 2.40 -4.93 -10.65
CA THR A 168 1.77 -6.25 -10.67
C THR A 168 0.45 -6.21 -11.46
N ALA A 169 -0.41 -5.24 -11.15
CA ALA A 169 -1.70 -5.09 -11.80
C ALA A 169 -1.59 -4.90 -13.32
N SER A 170 -0.58 -4.17 -13.77
CA SER A 170 -0.37 -3.86 -15.19
C SER A 170 0.41 -4.93 -15.95
N VAL A 171 1.36 -5.60 -15.31
CA VAL A 171 2.31 -6.49 -16.00
C VAL A 171 1.87 -7.97 -15.98
N THR A 172 1.28 -8.45 -14.88
CA THR A 172 0.97 -9.88 -14.75
C THR A 172 -0.04 -10.41 -15.76
N PRO A 173 -1.05 -9.63 -16.24
CA PRO A 173 -1.91 -10.11 -17.34
C PRO A 173 -1.13 -10.37 -18.63
N PHE A 174 -0.14 -9.53 -18.94
CA PHE A 174 0.69 -9.70 -20.14
C PHE A 174 1.66 -10.89 -19.99
N ILE A 175 2.18 -11.14 -18.79
CA ILE A 175 2.97 -12.35 -18.51
C ILE A 175 2.10 -13.60 -18.71
N GLY A 176 0.86 -13.58 -18.22
CA GLY A 176 -0.10 -14.66 -18.44
C GLY A 176 -0.43 -14.86 -19.92
N LEU A 177 -0.67 -13.77 -20.66
CA LEU A 177 -0.91 -13.81 -22.09
C LEU A 177 0.32 -14.36 -22.86
N PHE A 178 1.53 -13.96 -22.48
CA PHE A 178 2.76 -14.53 -23.04
C PHE A 178 2.81 -16.05 -22.84
N GLY A 179 2.44 -16.54 -21.66
CA GLY A 179 2.33 -17.98 -21.39
C GLY A 179 1.34 -18.69 -22.33
N THR A 180 0.17 -18.09 -22.64
CA THR A 180 -0.77 -18.69 -23.59
C THR A 180 -0.23 -18.72 -25.01
N VAL A 181 0.38 -17.65 -25.47
CA VAL A 181 0.96 -17.60 -26.84
C VAL A 181 2.01 -18.68 -27.02
N VAL A 182 2.95 -18.80 -26.07
CA VAL A 182 4.01 -19.82 -26.11
C VAL A 182 3.41 -21.23 -25.99
N GLY A 183 2.47 -21.46 -25.08
CA GLY A 183 1.85 -22.76 -24.89
C GLY A 183 1.09 -23.24 -26.13
N ILE A 184 0.31 -22.36 -26.77
CA ILE A 184 -0.39 -22.67 -28.02
C ILE A 184 0.62 -22.95 -29.16
N MET A 185 1.69 -22.14 -29.26
CA MET A 185 2.73 -22.36 -30.24
C MET A 185 3.36 -23.76 -30.11
N ILE A 186 3.67 -24.19 -28.88
CA ILE A 186 4.22 -25.53 -28.62
C ILE A 186 3.20 -26.64 -28.96
N ALA A 187 1.91 -26.41 -28.64
CA ALA A 187 0.84 -27.36 -28.99
C ALA A 187 0.76 -27.59 -30.51
N PHE A 188 0.84 -26.53 -31.31
CA PHE A 188 0.87 -26.65 -32.77
C PHE A 188 2.17 -27.29 -33.30
N GLN A 189 3.32 -27.04 -32.69
CA GLN A 189 4.55 -27.73 -33.04
C GLN A 189 4.45 -29.25 -32.84
N ARG A 190 3.75 -29.70 -31.79
CA ARG A 190 3.49 -31.14 -31.57
C ARG A 190 2.64 -31.77 -32.68
N ILE A 191 1.65 -31.06 -33.25
CA ILE A 191 0.90 -31.51 -34.41
C ILE A 191 1.85 -31.73 -35.61
N GLY A 192 2.70 -30.75 -35.90
CA GLY A 192 3.69 -30.82 -37.00
C GLY A 192 4.65 -31.98 -36.84
N ALA A 193 5.09 -32.29 -35.63
CA ALA A 193 6.03 -33.37 -35.35
C ALA A 193 5.38 -34.78 -35.42
N THR A 194 4.11 -34.91 -35.02
CA THR A 194 3.39 -36.20 -34.98
C THR A 194 2.62 -36.50 -36.27
N GLY A 195 2.40 -35.50 -37.12
CA GLY A 195 1.55 -35.62 -38.32
C GLY A 195 0.07 -35.90 -38.02
N SER A 196 -0.32 -35.83 -36.75
CA SER A 196 -1.67 -36.15 -36.30
C SER A 196 -2.39 -34.89 -35.82
N SER A 197 -3.50 -34.54 -36.48
CA SER A 197 -4.38 -33.44 -36.11
C SER A 197 -5.42 -33.85 -35.02
N ASN A 198 -5.18 -34.97 -34.31
CA ASN A 198 -6.06 -35.40 -33.26
C ASN A 198 -6.10 -34.37 -32.08
N LEU A 199 -7.29 -33.91 -31.73
CA LEU A 199 -7.50 -32.94 -30.64
C LEU A 199 -6.93 -33.43 -29.29
N ALA A 200 -6.92 -34.74 -29.05
CA ALA A 200 -6.35 -35.34 -27.84
C ALA A 200 -4.82 -35.05 -27.66
N VAL A 201 -4.10 -34.79 -28.78
CA VAL A 201 -2.67 -34.45 -28.72
C VAL A 201 -2.42 -33.00 -28.30
N VAL A 202 -3.32 -32.07 -28.62
CA VAL A 202 -3.13 -30.64 -28.43
C VAL A 202 -3.91 -30.07 -27.24
N ALA A 203 -5.03 -30.73 -26.85
CA ALA A 203 -5.88 -30.25 -25.76
C ALA A 203 -5.13 -30.03 -24.42
N PRO A 204 -4.19 -30.89 -23.99
CA PRO A 204 -3.43 -30.64 -22.78
C PRO A 204 -2.61 -29.36 -22.87
N GLY A 205 -1.86 -29.12 -23.96
CA GLY A 205 -1.03 -27.94 -24.13
C GLY A 205 -1.83 -26.62 -24.20
N ILE A 206 -3.02 -26.66 -24.80
CA ILE A 206 -3.93 -25.51 -24.82
C ILE A 206 -4.49 -25.24 -23.41
N SER A 207 -4.88 -26.30 -22.68
CA SER A 207 -5.37 -26.17 -21.31
C SER A 207 -4.31 -25.55 -20.40
N GLU A 208 -3.07 -26.03 -20.46
CA GLU A 208 -1.93 -25.48 -19.71
C GLU A 208 -1.71 -23.99 -20.04
N ALA A 209 -1.80 -23.62 -21.31
CA ALA A 209 -1.67 -22.24 -21.75
C ALA A 209 -2.75 -21.35 -21.12
N LEU A 210 -4.00 -21.74 -21.14
CA LEU A 210 -5.11 -20.98 -20.56
C LEU A 210 -4.96 -20.79 -19.06
N ILE A 211 -4.41 -21.76 -18.33
CA ILE A 211 -4.10 -21.65 -16.90
C ILE A 211 -3.12 -20.50 -16.63
N ALA A 212 -2.12 -20.29 -17.49
CA ALA A 212 -1.17 -19.19 -17.33
C ALA A 212 -1.87 -17.81 -17.37
N THR A 213 -2.81 -17.61 -18.31
CA THR A 213 -3.59 -16.35 -18.34
C THR A 213 -4.51 -16.22 -17.13
N ALA A 214 -5.19 -17.28 -16.72
CA ALA A 214 -6.02 -17.26 -15.52
C ALA A 214 -5.19 -16.90 -14.27
N ALA A 215 -3.99 -17.45 -14.12
CA ALA A 215 -3.07 -17.13 -13.03
C ALA A 215 -2.60 -15.66 -13.08
N GLY A 216 -2.30 -15.13 -14.28
CA GLY A 216 -1.95 -13.74 -14.49
C GLY A 216 -3.05 -12.77 -14.05
N LEU A 217 -4.29 -13.05 -14.41
CA LEU A 217 -5.47 -12.29 -14.00
C LEU A 217 -5.73 -12.42 -12.49
N PHE A 218 -5.57 -13.61 -11.94
CA PHE A 218 -5.73 -13.85 -10.51
C PHE A 218 -4.73 -13.04 -9.66
N ALA A 219 -3.51 -12.83 -10.13
CA ALA A 219 -2.53 -11.97 -9.48
C ALA A 219 -2.84 -10.47 -9.70
N ALA A 220 -3.29 -10.09 -10.90
CA ALA A 220 -3.53 -8.69 -11.28
C ALA A 220 -4.74 -8.06 -10.57
N ILE A 221 -5.86 -8.77 -10.52
CA ILE A 221 -7.14 -8.21 -10.03
C ILE A 221 -7.05 -7.72 -8.58
N PRO A 222 -6.59 -8.54 -7.61
CA PRO A 222 -6.42 -8.08 -6.23
C PRO A 222 -5.42 -6.92 -6.13
N ALA A 223 -4.29 -6.99 -6.86
CA ALA A 223 -3.29 -5.93 -6.86
C ALA A 223 -3.87 -4.58 -7.32
N LEU A 224 -4.69 -4.57 -8.37
CA LEU A 224 -5.36 -3.38 -8.89
C LEU A 224 -6.38 -2.81 -7.90
N VAL A 225 -7.24 -3.68 -7.35
CA VAL A 225 -8.29 -3.27 -6.39
C VAL A 225 -7.67 -2.61 -5.17
N PHE A 226 -6.66 -3.24 -4.57
CA PHE A 226 -6.01 -2.71 -3.38
C PHE A 226 -5.11 -1.51 -3.67
N TYR A 227 -4.46 -1.44 -4.85
CA TYR A 227 -3.75 -0.24 -5.28
C TYR A 227 -4.68 0.97 -5.32
N ASN A 228 -5.84 0.84 -5.95
CA ASN A 228 -6.82 1.93 -6.04
C ASN A 228 -7.37 2.30 -4.66
N HIS A 229 -7.66 1.31 -3.80
CA HIS A 229 -8.11 1.55 -2.44
C HIS A 229 -7.06 2.33 -1.63
N PHE A 230 -5.79 1.90 -1.64
CA PHE A 230 -4.73 2.57 -0.91
C PHE A 230 -4.41 3.95 -1.47
N THR A 231 -4.48 4.16 -2.78
CA THR A 231 -4.31 5.47 -3.41
C THR A 231 -5.38 6.46 -2.91
N HIS A 232 -6.61 6.01 -2.76
CA HIS A 232 -7.67 6.83 -2.17
C HIS A 232 -7.36 7.19 -0.72
N ARG A 233 -6.93 6.22 0.10
CA ARG A 233 -6.53 6.45 1.49
C ARG A 233 -5.36 7.42 1.63
N VAL A 234 -4.36 7.35 0.75
CA VAL A 234 -3.24 8.32 0.74
C VAL A 234 -3.74 9.73 0.50
N LYS A 235 -4.70 9.92 -0.43
CA LYS A 235 -5.32 11.24 -0.68
C LYS A 235 -6.08 11.76 0.53
N GLU A 236 -6.80 10.91 1.25
CA GLU A 236 -7.50 11.29 2.49
C GLU A 236 -6.51 11.75 3.57
N PHE A 237 -5.40 11.01 3.76
CA PHE A 237 -4.35 11.43 4.69
C PHE A 237 -3.67 12.73 4.25
N SER A 238 -3.43 12.93 2.95
CA SER A 238 -2.87 14.18 2.43
C SER A 238 -3.77 15.36 2.75
N ALA A 239 -5.06 15.27 2.46
CA ALA A 239 -6.02 16.32 2.78
C ALA A 239 -6.08 16.59 4.29
N ALA A 240 -6.07 15.55 5.12
CA ALA A 240 -6.05 15.72 6.58
C ALA A 240 -4.76 16.39 7.09
N MET A 241 -3.60 16.16 6.46
CA MET A 241 -2.36 16.84 6.78
C MET A 241 -2.38 18.31 6.35
N ASP A 242 -2.99 18.62 5.21
CA ASP A 242 -3.12 20.00 4.72
C ASP A 242 -4.06 20.79 5.64
N ASP A 243 -5.22 20.25 6.01
CA ASP A 243 -6.14 20.86 6.98
C ASP A 243 -5.46 21.07 8.34
N PHE A 244 -4.72 20.08 8.81
CA PHE A 244 -3.97 20.17 10.06
C PHE A 244 -2.88 21.24 10.01
N ALA A 245 -2.17 21.39 8.89
CA ALA A 245 -1.14 22.42 8.71
C ALA A 245 -1.76 23.83 8.83
N LEU A 246 -2.92 24.06 8.23
CA LEU A 246 -3.66 25.31 8.36
C LEU A 246 -4.12 25.57 9.80
N GLU A 247 -4.65 24.53 10.50
CA GLU A 247 -5.05 24.64 11.91
C GLU A 247 -3.84 24.97 12.81
N PHE A 248 -2.69 24.33 12.55
CA PHE A 248 -1.45 24.60 13.26
C PHE A 248 -0.98 26.05 13.06
N LEU A 249 -0.97 26.55 11.81
CA LEU A 249 -0.54 27.92 11.50
C LEU A 249 -1.46 28.96 12.14
N ASN A 250 -2.78 28.77 12.11
CA ASN A 250 -3.74 29.66 12.76
C ASN A 250 -3.51 29.76 14.28
N ILE A 251 -3.21 28.63 14.92
CA ILE A 251 -2.90 28.62 16.36
C ILE A 251 -1.54 29.28 16.63
N ALA A 252 -0.55 29.04 15.80
CA ALA A 252 0.78 29.65 15.92
C ALA A 252 0.70 31.16 15.74
N GLU A 253 -0.01 31.65 14.74
CA GLU A 253 -0.25 33.08 14.52
C GLU A 253 -0.92 33.73 15.72
N ARG A 254 -2.02 33.18 16.20
CA ARG A 254 -2.77 33.73 17.32
C ARG A 254 -1.96 33.80 18.62
N ASN A 255 -1.04 32.87 18.86
CA ASN A 255 -0.32 32.77 20.13
C ASN A 255 1.04 33.48 20.12
N PHE A 256 1.64 33.71 18.95
CA PHE A 256 3.04 34.13 18.82
C PHE A 256 3.26 35.32 17.86
N THR A 257 2.22 35.83 17.26
CA THR A 257 2.22 37.09 16.49
C THR A 257 1.46 38.18 17.25
#